data_68c5fbf0a93d712aeaa01cb1a87bdd33
#
_entry.id   68c5fbf0a93d712aeaa01cb1a87bdd33
#
_cell.length_a   1.000
_cell.length_b   1.000
_cell.length_c   1.000
_cell.angle_alpha   90.00
_cell.angle_beta   90.00
_cell.angle_gamma   90.00
#
_symmetry.space_group_name_H-M   'P 1'
#
loop_
_entity.id
_entity.type
_entity.pdbx_description
1 polymer ?
#
loop_
_entity_poly.entity_id
_entity_poly.type
_entity_poly.pdbx_seq_one_letter_code
_entity_poly.pdbx_strand_id
1 'polypeptide(L)'
;YKGIHFVYIRRDGFYFISAVELAAKASNKKSHFNVMAILTYLENFYTLLKRYFNSQKLNRWLIMDNFHLIYELLDESLDFGIPQLTDYNIIQDYIKVQVNLHDELADSSKKISKKEDVHGFEDDESYMNSFIARTTTSAISWRPKGIHYTKNEFFLDVIEEIEYCMDFNKSKIRKNFVHGHIRCRSYLSGMPKLKIGLSKITSSLPKEREQFMNNAKFHQCVSLEDLQKNIVSFIPPDGEFQLCEYKLKRHVRDPPVIKLVKFDVKKEEKKRPKILISLTITTDFKSQNSTSVLNIRIPLTKIFSEYQIDLAKPPRFKCDQGNVLFNLTDDLLLWEVGSIKGGHAQTEHSMYCEFRLYDEEEYKKQLEELKNSMDPPPLRQGPKLEELYKQVHENENKNRSQLVSMEFEIPYYTCSGLKVQYLKIEEDQLQYHSFPWVRYKTE
;
A
#
# COMPACT_ATOMS: atom_id res chain seq x y z
N TYR A 1 22.08 7.42 -22.82
CA TYR A 1 22.98 8.40 -23.39
C TYR A 1 24.41 7.88 -23.31
N LYS A 2 25.10 7.70 -24.42
CA LYS A 2 26.51 7.18 -24.50
C LYS A 2 26.75 5.86 -23.74
N GLY A 3 25.79 4.93 -23.70
CA GLY A 3 25.90 3.64 -23.01
C GLY A 3 25.53 3.68 -21.52
N ILE A 4 25.17 4.84 -20.99
CA ILE A 4 24.69 4.99 -19.61
C ILE A 4 23.16 4.88 -19.62
N HIS A 5 22.64 4.04 -18.74
CA HIS A 5 21.21 3.87 -18.49
C HIS A 5 20.84 4.60 -17.21
N PHE A 6 19.75 5.39 -17.24
CA PHE A 6 19.24 6.10 -16.10
C PHE A 6 17.99 5.41 -15.58
N VAL A 7 18.01 5.00 -14.32
CA VAL A 7 16.86 4.45 -13.61
C VAL A 7 16.44 5.46 -12.54
N TYR A 8 15.16 5.81 -12.48
CA TYR A 8 14.71 6.82 -11.53
C TYR A 8 13.32 6.52 -10.96
N ILE A 9 13.07 7.08 -9.77
CA ILE A 9 11.75 7.21 -9.18
C ILE A 9 11.46 8.69 -8.95
N ARG A 10 10.18 9.07 -8.95
CA ARG A 10 9.75 10.42 -8.57
C ARG A 10 8.94 10.36 -7.29
N ARG A 11 9.40 11.08 -6.24
CA ARG A 11 8.75 11.18 -4.93
C ARG A 11 8.80 12.60 -4.41
N ASP A 12 7.70 13.14 -3.88
CA ASP A 12 7.59 14.49 -3.30
C ASP A 12 8.10 15.63 -4.21
N GLY A 13 8.00 15.44 -5.53
CA GLY A 13 8.52 16.41 -6.52
C GLY A 13 10.00 16.27 -6.85
N PHE A 14 10.74 15.38 -6.18
CA PHE A 14 12.14 15.07 -6.45
C PHE A 14 12.28 13.84 -7.34
N TYR A 15 13.38 13.82 -8.10
CA TYR A 15 13.82 12.67 -8.86
C TYR A 15 15.01 12.03 -8.16
N PHE A 16 14.88 10.77 -7.77
CA PHE A 16 15.98 9.94 -7.30
C PHE A 16 16.47 9.16 -8.49
N ILE A 17 17.70 9.43 -8.93
CA ILE A 17 18.22 8.93 -10.20
C ILE A 17 19.48 8.13 -9.94
N SER A 18 19.55 6.94 -10.51
CA SER A 18 20.77 6.12 -10.59
C SER A 18 21.25 6.04 -12.04
N ALA A 19 22.53 6.29 -12.26
CA ALA A 19 23.17 6.11 -13.53
C ALA A 19 23.92 4.77 -13.54
N VAL A 20 23.64 3.91 -14.51
CA VAL A 20 24.25 2.58 -14.63
C VAL A 20 24.98 2.49 -15.97
N GLU A 21 26.26 2.24 -15.89
CA GLU A 21 27.08 1.93 -17.06
C GLU A 21 27.16 0.42 -17.25
N LEU A 22 26.72 -0.08 -18.39
CA LEU A 22 26.92 -1.47 -18.75
C LEU A 22 28.37 -1.63 -19.21
N ALA A 23 29.17 -2.34 -18.42
CA ALA A 23 30.57 -2.61 -18.77
C ALA A 23 30.68 -3.10 -20.22
N ALA A 24 31.33 -2.33 -21.05
CA ALA A 24 31.58 -2.67 -22.44
C ALA A 24 32.47 -3.90 -22.52
N LYS A 25 31.89 -5.02 -22.98
CA LYS A 25 32.57 -6.11 -23.68
C LYS A 25 33.83 -6.71 -23.03
N ALA A 26 33.63 -7.63 -22.12
CA ALA A 26 34.68 -8.63 -21.85
C ALA A 26 34.17 -10.09 -21.94
N SER A 27 33.11 -10.35 -22.62
CA SER A 27 32.72 -11.69 -23.14
C SER A 27 31.35 -11.60 -23.83
N ASN A 28 31.09 -12.53 -24.76
CA ASN A 28 29.85 -12.63 -25.58
C ASN A 28 28.55 -12.87 -24.76
N LYS A 29 28.49 -12.54 -23.51
CA LYS A 29 27.29 -12.59 -22.67
C LYS A 29 26.72 -11.17 -22.57
N LYS A 30 25.47 -10.98 -23.02
CA LYS A 30 24.72 -9.77 -22.79
C LYS A 30 24.69 -9.50 -21.28
N SER A 31 25.39 -8.46 -20.84
CA SER A 31 25.33 -8.05 -19.43
C SER A 31 23.94 -7.45 -19.17
N HIS A 32 23.13 -8.15 -18.41
CA HIS A 32 21.85 -7.66 -17.95
C HIS A 32 22.01 -7.12 -16.53
N PHE A 33 21.61 -5.89 -16.30
CA PHE A 33 21.51 -5.36 -14.94
C PHE A 33 20.08 -5.52 -14.40
N ASN A 34 19.96 -5.70 -13.10
CA ASN A 34 18.67 -5.87 -12.46
C ASN A 34 18.05 -4.50 -12.14
N VAL A 35 17.19 -4.01 -13.04
CA VAL A 35 16.48 -2.73 -12.86
C VAL A 35 15.65 -2.71 -11.58
N MET A 36 15.04 -3.85 -11.21
CA MET A 36 14.21 -3.92 -10.00
C MET A 36 15.02 -3.73 -8.72
N ALA A 37 16.26 -4.24 -8.67
CA ALA A 37 17.14 -4.01 -7.52
C ALA A 37 17.43 -2.52 -7.33
N ILE A 38 17.66 -1.80 -8.43
CA ILE A 38 17.90 -0.35 -8.39
C ILE A 38 16.66 0.40 -7.93
N LEU A 39 15.50 0.08 -8.50
CA LEU A 39 14.23 0.72 -8.10
C LEU A 39 13.92 0.46 -6.61
N THR A 40 14.13 -0.76 -6.13
CA THR A 40 13.95 -1.11 -4.72
C THR A 40 14.91 -0.33 -3.82
N TYR A 41 16.18 -0.21 -4.22
CA TYR A 41 17.14 0.59 -3.47
C TYR A 41 16.71 2.06 -3.38
N LEU A 42 16.33 2.68 -4.51
CA LEU A 42 15.90 4.08 -4.54
C LEU A 42 14.66 4.32 -3.65
N GLU A 43 13.72 3.39 -3.62
CA GLU A 43 12.53 3.47 -2.77
C GLU A 43 12.87 3.32 -1.28
N ASN A 44 13.75 2.37 -0.96
CA ASN A 44 14.25 2.18 0.41
C ASN A 44 15.03 3.41 0.89
N PHE A 45 15.87 3.98 0.04
CA PHE A 45 16.62 5.19 0.35
C PHE A 45 15.71 6.39 0.57
N TYR A 46 14.68 6.58 -0.26
CA TYR A 46 13.66 7.60 -0.03
C TYR A 46 12.97 7.42 1.33
N THR A 47 12.62 6.19 1.68
CA THR A 47 11.98 5.86 2.97
C THR A 47 12.93 6.12 4.14
N LEU A 48 14.21 5.80 3.98
CA LEU A 48 15.26 6.07 4.93
C LEU A 48 15.39 7.58 5.23
N LEU A 49 15.46 8.41 4.20
CA LEU A 49 15.49 9.86 4.33
C LEU A 49 14.28 10.41 5.09
N LYS A 50 13.08 9.92 4.78
CA LYS A 50 11.87 10.33 5.51
C LYS A 50 11.94 10.03 7.01
N ARG A 51 12.48 8.87 7.38
CA ARG A 51 12.65 8.49 8.77
C ARG A 51 13.68 9.35 9.49
N TYR A 52 14.83 9.61 8.84
CA TYR A 52 15.86 10.49 9.42
C TYR A 52 15.36 11.91 9.63
N PHE A 53 14.61 12.45 8.67
CA PHE A 53 14.06 13.79 8.78
C PHE A 53 12.79 13.86 9.62
N ASN A 54 12.28 12.73 10.10
CA ASN A 54 10.99 12.63 10.80
C ASN A 54 9.88 13.42 10.09
N SER A 55 9.85 13.33 8.77
CA SER A 55 8.96 14.11 7.91
C SER A 55 8.14 13.22 6.99
N GLN A 56 6.87 13.53 6.85
CA GLN A 56 6.00 12.80 5.92
C GLN A 56 6.31 13.12 4.45
N LYS A 57 6.85 14.31 4.17
CA LYS A 57 7.22 14.75 2.82
C LYS A 57 8.57 15.43 2.83
N LEU A 58 9.40 15.09 1.85
CA LEU A 58 10.66 15.80 1.64
C LEU A 58 10.38 17.17 0.99
N ASN A 59 11.10 18.19 1.45
CA ASN A 59 11.08 19.50 0.84
C ASN A 59 12.50 19.93 0.44
N ARG A 60 12.60 20.97 -0.37
CA ARG A 60 13.88 21.45 -0.89
C ARG A 60 14.84 21.90 0.22
N TRP A 61 14.34 22.59 1.21
CA TRP A 61 15.15 23.13 2.31
C TRP A 61 15.74 22.00 3.15
N LEU A 62 14.91 21.00 3.46
CA LEU A 62 15.33 19.83 4.23
C LEU A 62 16.52 19.09 3.56
N ILE A 63 16.51 18.99 2.25
CA ILE A 63 17.58 18.36 1.49
C ILE A 63 18.83 19.26 1.44
N MET A 64 18.64 20.56 1.18
CA MET A 64 19.77 21.49 1.04
C MET A 64 20.49 21.72 2.36
N ASP A 65 19.75 21.82 3.47
CA ASP A 65 20.34 22.09 4.78
C ASP A 65 20.97 20.85 5.43
N ASN A 66 20.63 19.65 4.91
CA ASN A 66 21.11 18.38 5.45
C ASN A 66 21.87 17.53 4.40
N PHE A 67 22.48 18.15 3.41
CA PHE A 67 23.17 17.42 2.35
C PHE A 67 24.33 16.55 2.89
N HIS A 68 24.99 16.96 3.97
CA HIS A 68 26.04 16.16 4.62
C HIS A 68 25.49 14.81 5.09
N LEU A 69 24.36 14.84 5.79
CA LEU A 69 23.68 13.62 6.25
C LEU A 69 23.29 12.73 5.07
N ILE A 70 22.84 13.34 3.96
CA ILE A 70 22.48 12.57 2.77
C ILE A 70 23.68 11.85 2.16
N TYR A 71 24.85 12.51 2.13
CA TYR A 71 26.08 11.88 1.66
C TYR A 71 26.51 10.73 2.57
N GLU A 72 26.47 10.90 3.90
CA GLU A 72 26.80 9.84 4.85
C GLU A 72 25.86 8.66 4.72
N LEU A 73 24.55 8.91 4.54
CA LEU A 73 23.56 7.87 4.30
C LEU A 73 23.78 7.13 2.97
N LEU A 74 24.26 7.83 1.95
CA LEU A 74 24.61 7.19 0.68
C LEU A 74 25.84 6.29 0.84
N ASP A 75 26.87 6.78 1.54
CA ASP A 75 28.11 6.03 1.75
C ASP A 75 27.86 4.76 2.59
N GLU A 76 27.02 4.83 3.63
CA GLU A 76 26.69 3.67 4.44
C GLU A 76 25.74 2.70 3.74
N SER A 77 24.86 3.19 2.89
CA SER A 77 23.85 2.34 2.24
C SER A 77 24.32 1.72 0.94
N LEU A 78 25.39 2.23 0.33
CA LEU A 78 25.86 1.82 -0.99
C LEU A 78 27.37 1.66 -1.01
N ASP A 79 27.86 0.47 -1.32
CA ASP A 79 29.29 0.20 -1.49
C ASP A 79 29.59 -0.22 -2.93
N PHE A 80 30.38 0.59 -3.66
CA PHE A 80 30.70 0.41 -5.09
C PHE A 80 29.46 0.17 -5.98
N GLY A 81 28.33 0.83 -5.66
CA GLY A 81 27.08 0.67 -6.39
C GLY A 81 26.27 -0.57 -6.01
N ILE A 82 26.69 -1.31 -4.99
CA ILE A 82 25.97 -2.46 -4.45
C ILE A 82 25.28 -2.06 -3.14
N PRO A 83 23.95 -2.16 -3.03
CA PRO A 83 23.24 -1.88 -1.79
C PRO A 83 23.73 -2.75 -0.64
N GLN A 84 24.06 -2.13 0.47
CA GLN A 84 24.52 -2.79 1.70
C GLN A 84 23.44 -2.73 2.77
N LEU A 85 23.19 -1.53 3.31
CA LEU A 85 22.32 -1.34 4.46
C LEU A 85 21.37 -0.17 4.21
N THR A 86 20.07 -0.43 4.31
CA THR A 86 19.01 0.61 4.18
C THR A 86 18.04 0.59 5.36
N ASP A 87 18.31 -0.19 6.39
CA ASP A 87 17.47 -0.24 7.59
C ASP A 87 17.82 0.92 8.53
N TYR A 88 16.84 1.81 8.75
CA TYR A 88 16.98 2.97 9.63
C TYR A 88 17.43 2.59 11.05
N ASN A 89 16.86 1.52 11.61
CA ASN A 89 17.15 1.13 12.99
C ASN A 89 18.61 0.71 13.19
N ILE A 90 19.28 0.29 12.12
CA ILE A 90 20.67 -0.09 12.14
C ILE A 90 21.57 1.12 11.81
N ILE A 91 21.23 1.84 10.74
CA ILE A 91 22.04 2.98 10.27
C ILE A 91 22.08 4.10 11.31
N GLN A 92 21.00 4.35 12.04
CA GLN A 92 20.98 5.37 13.11
C GLN A 92 22.04 5.14 14.21
N ASP A 93 22.52 3.91 14.34
CA ASP A 93 23.57 3.58 15.29
C ASP A 93 24.96 4.02 14.80
N TYR A 94 25.15 4.11 13.48
CA TYR A 94 26.38 4.52 12.83
C TYR A 94 26.41 6.03 12.56
N ILE A 95 25.28 6.59 12.13
CA ILE A 95 25.16 7.98 11.74
C ILE A 95 24.33 8.73 12.78
N LYS A 96 24.99 9.53 13.62
CA LYS A 96 24.37 10.33 14.68
C LYS A 96 24.39 11.84 14.37
N VAL A 97 24.28 12.19 13.11
CA VAL A 97 24.21 13.60 12.69
C VAL A 97 22.86 14.19 13.08
N GLN A 98 22.89 15.35 13.69
CA GLN A 98 21.67 16.09 14.00
C GLN A 98 21.07 16.67 12.71
N VAL A 99 19.77 16.51 12.55
CA VAL A 99 19.04 17.06 11.42
C VAL A 99 18.78 18.55 11.64
N ASN A 100 19.18 19.39 10.69
CA ASN A 100 18.84 20.80 10.68
C ASN A 100 17.38 20.96 10.22
N LEU A 101 16.49 21.32 11.15
CA LEU A 101 15.10 21.64 10.85
C LEU A 101 14.95 23.15 10.70
N HIS A 102 14.36 23.62 9.63
CA HIS A 102 14.00 25.02 9.47
C HIS A 102 12.96 25.43 10.53
N ASP A 103 13.04 26.64 11.07
CA ASP A 103 12.25 27.10 12.22
C ASP A 103 10.73 26.99 12.05
N GLU A 104 10.22 26.99 10.82
CA GLU A 104 8.78 26.80 10.54
C GLU A 104 8.25 25.38 10.89
N LEU A 105 9.14 24.37 10.98
CA LEU A 105 8.78 23.00 11.38
C LEU A 105 9.10 22.74 12.87
N ALA A 106 9.91 23.58 13.50
CA ALA A 106 10.30 23.44 14.89
C ALA A 106 9.13 23.63 15.87
N ASP A 107 8.12 24.43 15.51
CA ASP A 107 6.95 24.67 16.37
C ASP A 107 5.99 23.47 16.48
N SER A 108 5.98 22.58 15.50
CA SER A 108 5.19 21.36 15.53
C SER A 108 5.88 20.22 16.28
N SER A 109 7.21 20.18 16.30
CA SER A 109 7.99 19.13 16.98
C SER A 109 8.21 19.42 18.46
N LYS A 110 8.18 20.69 18.90
CA LYS A 110 8.29 21.08 20.32
C LYS A 110 7.13 20.60 21.22
N LYS A 111 6.01 20.16 20.62
CA LYS A 111 4.90 19.58 21.39
C LYS A 111 5.04 18.10 21.73
N ILE A 112 6.00 17.39 21.12
CA ILE A 112 6.18 15.95 21.31
C ILE A 112 7.40 15.61 22.19
N SER A 113 8.37 16.53 22.35
CA SER A 113 9.65 16.27 23.03
C SER A 113 9.77 16.84 24.45
N LYS A 114 8.66 17.00 25.18
CA LYS A 114 8.72 17.26 26.63
C LYS A 114 8.49 15.95 27.38
N LYS A 115 9.51 15.11 27.42
CA LYS A 115 9.88 14.18 28.49
C LYS A 115 11.05 13.34 28.02
N GLU A 116 12.24 13.78 28.42
CA GLU A 116 13.28 12.92 28.99
C GLU A 116 14.54 13.75 29.19
N ASP A 117 15.05 13.71 30.40
CA ASP A 117 16.12 14.51 30.91
C ASP A 117 17.44 14.22 30.21
N VAL A 118 18.03 15.28 29.68
CA VAL A 118 19.39 15.28 29.10
C VAL A 118 20.40 15.39 30.21
N HIS A 119 21.08 14.31 30.54
CA HIS A 119 22.39 14.36 31.22
C HIS A 119 23.47 14.78 30.23
N GLY A 120 24.30 15.71 30.69
CA GLY A 120 25.29 16.45 29.92
C GLY A 120 26.26 15.61 29.13
N PHE A 121 26.53 16.11 27.95
CA PHE A 121 27.54 15.60 27.02
C PHE A 121 28.91 16.16 27.40
N GLU A 122 29.76 15.31 27.96
CA GLU A 122 31.22 15.43 27.92
C GLU A 122 31.77 14.08 27.46
N ASP A 123 32.63 14.12 26.42
CA ASP A 123 33.34 13.01 25.75
C ASP A 123 32.64 12.25 24.63
N ASP A 124 32.37 12.95 23.50
CA ASP A 124 31.75 12.35 22.31
C ASP A 124 32.62 11.32 21.57
N GLU A 125 33.94 11.46 21.52
CA GLU A 125 34.84 10.53 20.80
C GLU A 125 34.96 9.16 21.48
N SER A 126 35.00 9.13 22.81
CA SER A 126 35.07 7.88 23.58
C SER A 126 33.78 7.05 23.45
N TYR A 127 32.64 7.74 23.39
CA TYR A 127 31.33 7.09 23.25
C TYR A 127 31.12 6.47 21.85
N MET A 128 31.53 7.19 20.80
CA MET A 128 31.48 6.73 19.42
C MET A 128 32.32 5.47 19.20
N ASN A 129 33.57 5.49 19.69
CA ASN A 129 34.48 4.34 19.59
C ASN A 129 33.97 3.13 20.37
N SER A 130 33.35 3.33 21.54
CA SER A 130 32.77 2.23 22.31
C SER A 130 31.55 1.62 21.67
N PHE A 131 30.78 2.42 20.93
CA PHE A 131 29.58 1.97 20.24
C PHE A 131 29.93 1.17 18.98
N ILE A 132 30.84 1.66 18.14
CA ILE A 132 31.38 0.94 16.99
C ILE A 132 32.01 -0.40 17.43
N ALA A 133 32.79 -0.38 18.51
CA ALA A 133 33.35 -1.60 19.06
C ALA A 133 32.27 -2.61 19.52
N ARG A 134 31.16 -2.13 20.08
CA ARG A 134 30.04 -3.00 20.49
C ARG A 134 29.31 -3.63 19.31
N THR A 135 29.11 -2.88 18.22
CA THR A 135 28.45 -3.41 17.02
C THR A 135 29.35 -4.36 16.25
N THR A 136 30.63 -4.09 16.12
CA THR A 136 31.61 -4.96 15.44
C THR A 136 31.92 -6.24 16.21
N THR A 137 31.79 -6.24 17.53
CA THR A 137 31.98 -7.44 18.37
C THR A 137 30.69 -8.21 18.62
N SER A 138 29.55 -7.71 18.17
CA SER A 138 28.28 -8.43 18.29
C SER A 138 28.17 -9.48 17.20
N ALA A 139 27.84 -10.72 17.59
CA ALA A 139 27.53 -11.80 16.63
C ALA A 139 26.29 -11.51 15.77
N ILE A 140 25.51 -10.48 16.13
CA ILE A 140 24.25 -10.09 15.50
C ILE A 140 24.29 -8.57 15.23
N SER A 141 24.28 -8.19 13.96
CA SER A 141 24.39 -6.80 13.54
C SER A 141 23.09 -5.99 13.65
N TRP A 142 21.93 -6.65 13.54
CA TRP A 142 20.63 -5.99 13.50
C TRP A 142 20.00 -5.69 14.88
N ARG A 143 20.63 -6.09 15.98
CA ARG A 143 20.14 -5.80 17.33
C ARG A 143 21.28 -5.44 18.26
N PRO A 144 21.34 -4.21 18.79
CA PRO A 144 22.34 -3.80 19.75
C PRO A 144 22.15 -4.51 21.10
N LYS A 145 23.22 -4.66 21.85
CA LYS A 145 23.18 -5.16 23.23
C LYS A 145 22.76 -4.06 24.19
N GLY A 146 22.12 -4.44 25.30
CA GLY A 146 21.79 -3.52 26.39
C GLY A 146 20.42 -2.84 26.25
N ILE A 147 19.59 -3.28 25.31
CA ILE A 147 18.21 -2.81 25.22
C ILE A 147 17.44 -3.21 26.48
N HIS A 148 16.73 -2.25 27.07
CA HIS A 148 15.90 -2.47 28.24
C HIS A 148 14.57 -1.72 28.10
N TYR A 149 13.47 -2.45 28.31
CA TYR A 149 12.10 -1.92 28.36
C TYR A 149 11.45 -2.21 29.71
N THR A 150 10.70 -1.29 30.22
CA THR A 150 9.87 -1.48 31.44
C THR A 150 8.74 -2.45 31.21
N LYS A 151 8.17 -2.45 29.98
CA LYS A 151 7.17 -3.39 29.49
C LYS A 151 7.71 -4.12 28.28
N ASN A 152 7.77 -5.44 28.36
CA ASN A 152 8.25 -6.27 27.27
C ASN A 152 7.09 -6.73 26.41
N GLU A 153 6.88 -6.07 25.25
CA GLU A 153 5.75 -6.30 24.36
C GLU A 153 6.24 -6.72 22.96
N PHE A 154 5.53 -7.64 22.36
CA PHE A 154 5.80 -8.04 20.99
C PHE A 154 4.49 -8.12 20.20
N PHE A 155 4.41 -7.41 19.09
CA PHE A 155 3.24 -7.39 18.22
C PHE A 155 3.59 -8.06 16.90
N LEU A 156 2.69 -8.92 16.45
CA LEU A 156 2.79 -9.61 15.17
C LEU A 156 1.50 -9.39 14.39
N ASP A 157 1.60 -8.72 13.29
CA ASP A 157 0.48 -8.42 12.38
C ASP A 157 0.64 -9.24 11.10
N VAL A 158 -0.31 -10.13 10.84
CA VAL A 158 -0.42 -10.87 9.58
C VAL A 158 -1.44 -10.14 8.71
N ILE A 159 -0.95 -9.51 7.65
CA ILE A 159 -1.73 -8.70 6.73
C ILE A 159 -1.73 -9.38 5.37
N GLU A 160 -2.88 -9.62 4.79
CA GLU A 160 -3.04 -10.18 3.45
C GLU A 160 -3.81 -9.22 2.55
N GLU A 161 -3.19 -8.83 1.46
CA GLU A 161 -3.76 -8.00 0.40
C GLU A 161 -4.20 -8.90 -0.75
N ILE A 162 -5.44 -8.74 -1.21
CA ILE A 162 -5.99 -9.55 -2.32
C ILE A 162 -5.89 -8.77 -3.61
N GLU A 163 -5.12 -9.30 -4.55
CA GLU A 163 -5.08 -8.80 -5.93
C GLU A 163 -5.98 -9.67 -6.81
N TYR A 164 -7.24 -9.28 -6.97
CA TYR A 164 -8.21 -9.96 -7.81
C TYR A 164 -8.66 -9.06 -8.95
N CYS A 165 -8.59 -9.55 -10.18
CA CYS A 165 -9.07 -8.85 -11.37
C CYS A 165 -9.79 -9.81 -12.29
N MET A 166 -11.03 -9.47 -12.66
CA MET A 166 -11.87 -10.26 -13.54
C MET A 166 -12.47 -9.39 -14.65
N ASP A 167 -12.48 -9.92 -15.85
CA ASP A 167 -13.30 -9.40 -16.96
C ASP A 167 -14.71 -9.95 -16.77
N PHE A 168 -15.64 -9.09 -16.30
CA PHE A 168 -16.99 -9.52 -15.96
C PHE A 168 -17.77 -10.03 -17.18
N ASN A 169 -17.64 -9.36 -18.33
CA ASN A 169 -18.36 -9.72 -19.55
C ASN A 169 -17.93 -11.07 -20.11
N LYS A 170 -16.63 -11.39 -20.00
CA LYS A 170 -16.05 -12.63 -20.50
C LYS A 170 -15.96 -13.72 -19.42
N SER A 171 -16.34 -13.40 -18.20
CA SER A 171 -16.15 -14.26 -17.01
C SER A 171 -14.72 -14.80 -16.87
N LYS A 172 -13.73 -14.03 -17.34
CA LYS A 172 -12.31 -14.42 -17.36
C LYS A 172 -11.55 -13.73 -16.24
N ILE A 173 -11.00 -14.53 -15.33
CA ILE A 173 -10.12 -14.04 -14.26
C ILE A 173 -8.74 -13.77 -14.85
N ARG A 174 -8.24 -12.57 -14.66
CA ARG A 174 -6.91 -12.11 -15.10
C ARG A 174 -5.87 -12.24 -14.01
N LYS A 175 -6.24 -11.91 -12.77
CA LYS A 175 -5.36 -11.97 -11.60
C LYS A 175 -6.12 -12.57 -10.42
N ASN A 176 -5.46 -13.44 -9.66
CA ASN A 176 -5.97 -13.99 -8.40
C ASN A 176 -4.78 -14.37 -7.52
N PHE A 177 -4.29 -13.40 -6.75
CA PHE A 177 -3.13 -13.53 -5.87
C PHE A 177 -3.47 -13.02 -4.48
N VAL A 178 -2.75 -13.52 -3.50
CA VAL A 178 -2.71 -12.99 -2.14
C VAL A 178 -1.27 -12.58 -1.86
N HIS A 179 -1.07 -11.32 -1.54
CA HIS A 179 0.19 -10.77 -1.07
C HIS A 179 0.13 -10.70 0.44
N GLY A 180 0.97 -11.44 1.12
CA GLY A 180 0.99 -11.47 2.56
C GLY A 180 2.23 -10.82 3.13
N HIS A 181 2.03 -10.08 4.22
CA HIS A 181 3.06 -9.40 4.98
C HIS A 181 2.94 -9.77 6.45
N ILE A 182 4.03 -10.24 7.04
CA ILE A 182 4.11 -10.41 8.48
C ILE A 182 4.96 -9.27 9.02
N ARG A 183 4.31 -8.31 9.69
CA ARG A 183 4.96 -7.16 10.32
C ARG A 183 5.07 -7.39 11.81
N CYS A 184 6.23 -7.04 12.36
CA CYS A 184 6.50 -7.18 13.80
C CYS A 184 6.89 -5.83 14.38
N ARG A 185 6.52 -5.64 15.66
CA ARG A 185 7.01 -4.57 16.51
C ARG A 185 7.54 -5.20 17.77
N SER A 186 8.83 -5.04 18.00
CA SER A 186 9.55 -5.65 19.11
C SER A 186 10.01 -4.59 20.12
N TYR A 187 9.44 -4.61 21.29
CA TYR A 187 9.82 -3.82 22.44
C TYR A 187 10.22 -4.78 23.58
N LEU A 188 11.29 -5.54 23.33
CA LEU A 188 11.76 -6.58 24.25
C LEU A 188 13.14 -6.25 24.77
N SER A 189 13.41 -6.54 26.01
CA SER A 189 14.72 -6.34 26.62
C SER A 189 15.70 -7.46 26.26
N GLY A 190 16.98 -7.14 26.23
CA GLY A 190 18.06 -8.13 26.01
C GLY A 190 18.13 -8.65 24.58
N MET A 191 18.44 -9.94 24.42
CA MET A 191 18.63 -10.64 23.15
C MET A 191 17.65 -11.81 23.02
N PRO A 192 16.34 -11.55 23.05
CA PRO A 192 15.32 -12.62 23.07
C PRO A 192 15.33 -13.43 21.78
N LYS A 193 15.20 -14.73 21.91
CA LYS A 193 14.98 -15.66 20.81
C LYS A 193 13.50 -15.97 20.68
N LEU A 194 12.92 -15.64 19.54
CA LEU A 194 11.51 -15.88 19.25
C LEU A 194 11.35 -17.11 18.37
N LYS A 195 10.32 -17.88 18.64
CA LYS A 195 9.88 -19.00 17.80
C LYS A 195 8.40 -18.86 17.51
N ILE A 196 8.06 -18.77 16.23
CA ILE A 196 6.70 -18.68 15.73
C ILE A 196 6.38 -19.97 14.98
N GLY A 197 5.39 -20.72 15.46
CA GLY A 197 4.84 -21.84 14.74
C GLY A 197 3.70 -21.37 13.83
N LEU A 198 3.81 -21.61 12.53
CA LEU A 198 2.80 -21.27 11.54
C LEU A 198 1.97 -22.47 11.15
N SER A 199 0.67 -22.28 10.92
CA SER A 199 -0.20 -23.32 10.38
C SER A 199 0.16 -23.59 8.90
N LYS A 200 -0.27 -24.75 8.40
CA LYS A 200 -0.25 -24.99 6.95
C LYS A 200 -1.26 -24.08 6.26
N ILE A 201 -0.87 -23.56 5.11
CA ILE A 201 -1.75 -22.74 4.27
C ILE A 201 -2.83 -23.62 3.65
N THR A 202 -4.05 -23.13 3.63
CA THR A 202 -5.22 -23.77 3.01
C THR A 202 -5.36 -23.41 1.50
N SER A 203 -4.27 -23.31 0.75
CA SER A 203 -4.34 -23.08 -0.69
C SER A 203 -4.95 -24.30 -1.40
N SER A 204 -5.79 -24.05 -2.41
CA SER A 204 -6.32 -25.08 -3.31
C SER A 204 -5.24 -25.71 -4.20
N LEU A 205 -4.11 -25.03 -4.38
CA LEU A 205 -2.98 -25.52 -5.17
C LEU A 205 -1.99 -26.30 -4.28
N PRO A 206 -1.80 -27.63 -4.49
CA PRO A 206 -0.89 -28.44 -3.65
C PRO A 206 0.53 -27.90 -3.62
N LYS A 207 1.07 -27.48 -4.75
CA LYS A 207 2.42 -26.88 -4.85
C LYS A 207 2.61 -25.62 -4.00
N GLU A 208 1.58 -24.78 -3.92
CA GLU A 208 1.65 -23.56 -3.10
C GLU A 208 1.66 -23.87 -1.60
N ARG A 209 0.96 -24.95 -1.19
CA ARG A 209 0.98 -25.41 0.22
C ARG A 209 2.35 -25.92 0.63
N GLU A 210 3.04 -26.64 -0.25
CA GLU A 210 4.34 -27.25 0.03
C GLU A 210 5.48 -26.23 -0.08
N GLN A 211 5.33 -25.22 -0.94
CA GLN A 211 6.40 -24.27 -1.28
C GLN A 211 6.27 -22.92 -0.59
N PHE A 212 5.27 -22.71 0.25
CA PHE A 212 5.06 -21.41 0.92
C PHE A 212 6.33 -20.89 1.59
N MET A 213 6.94 -21.70 2.46
CA MET A 213 8.12 -21.27 3.21
C MET A 213 9.35 -21.07 2.30
N ASN A 214 9.43 -21.80 1.19
CA ASN A 214 10.53 -21.70 0.23
C ASN A 214 10.39 -20.44 -0.67
N ASN A 215 9.17 -19.99 -0.91
CA ASN A 215 8.88 -18.83 -1.76
C ASN A 215 8.73 -17.54 -0.97
N ALA A 216 8.65 -17.61 0.35
CA ALA A 216 8.57 -16.45 1.22
C ALA A 216 9.94 -15.76 1.33
N LYS A 217 9.92 -14.43 1.35
CA LYS A 217 11.10 -13.61 1.62
C LYS A 217 11.12 -13.27 3.09
N PHE A 218 12.17 -13.69 3.79
CA PHE A 218 12.34 -13.45 5.21
C PHE A 218 13.34 -12.33 5.47
N HIS A 219 13.15 -11.65 6.58
CA HIS A 219 14.14 -10.72 7.11
C HIS A 219 15.43 -11.47 7.47
N GLN A 220 16.57 -10.79 7.35
CA GLN A 220 17.89 -11.38 7.65
C GLN A 220 18.03 -11.97 9.06
N CYS A 221 17.19 -11.54 10.01
CA CYS A 221 17.21 -12.05 11.37
C CYS A 221 16.69 -13.51 11.49
N VAL A 222 16.04 -14.04 10.45
CA VAL A 222 15.39 -15.36 10.50
C VAL A 222 16.39 -16.47 10.26
N SER A 223 16.42 -17.46 11.18
CA SER A 223 17.14 -18.70 10.97
C SER A 223 16.41 -19.63 10.01
N LEU A 224 17.09 -20.10 8.97
CA LEU A 224 16.50 -20.96 7.94
C LEU A 224 16.36 -22.42 8.36
N GLU A 225 16.97 -22.82 9.49
CA GLU A 225 17.07 -24.25 9.91
C GLU A 225 15.70 -24.88 10.21
N ASP A 226 14.80 -24.13 10.85
CA ASP A 226 13.50 -24.64 11.29
C ASP A 226 12.34 -24.37 10.32
N LEU A 227 12.60 -23.66 9.20
CA LEU A 227 11.55 -23.27 8.26
C LEU A 227 10.81 -24.46 7.65
N GLN A 228 11.51 -25.58 7.40
CA GLN A 228 10.88 -26.80 6.87
C GLN A 228 9.82 -27.40 7.80
N LYS A 229 9.92 -27.10 9.11
CA LYS A 229 8.93 -27.50 10.12
C LYS A 229 7.79 -26.49 10.29
N ASN A 230 7.71 -25.46 9.45
CA ASN A 230 6.83 -24.29 9.60
C ASN A 230 7.09 -23.50 10.90
N ILE A 231 8.32 -23.51 11.37
CA ILE A 231 8.75 -22.75 12.54
C ILE A 231 9.69 -21.65 12.06
N VAL A 232 9.37 -20.41 12.42
CA VAL A 232 10.22 -19.25 12.16
C VAL A 232 10.93 -18.88 13.45
N SER A 233 12.24 -19.09 13.49
CA SER A 233 13.10 -18.79 14.64
C SER A 233 13.96 -17.57 14.31
N PHE A 234 14.00 -16.56 15.20
CA PHE A 234 14.77 -15.34 14.99
C PHE A 234 15.04 -14.58 16.28
N ILE A 235 16.06 -13.72 16.22
CA ILE A 235 16.27 -12.66 17.21
C ILE A 235 15.81 -11.37 16.56
N PRO A 236 14.77 -10.71 17.09
CA PRO A 236 14.14 -9.57 16.40
C PRO A 236 15.06 -8.34 16.42
N PRO A 237 15.07 -7.54 15.36
CA PRO A 237 15.47 -6.15 15.46
C PRO A 237 14.66 -5.42 16.54
N ASP A 238 15.15 -4.29 17.00
CA ASP A 238 14.39 -3.44 17.90
C ASP A 238 13.43 -2.54 17.13
N GLY A 239 12.22 -2.32 17.64
CA GLY A 239 11.18 -1.52 16.98
C GLY A 239 10.42 -2.27 15.88
N GLU A 240 10.04 -1.55 14.84
CA GLU A 240 9.20 -2.07 13.73
C GLU A 240 10.04 -2.67 12.60
N PHE A 241 9.68 -3.86 12.15
CA PHE A 241 10.30 -4.51 11.01
C PHE A 241 9.34 -5.46 10.30
N GLN A 242 9.62 -5.75 9.04
CA GLN A 242 8.89 -6.76 8.26
C GLN A 242 9.61 -8.10 8.36
N LEU A 243 8.99 -9.05 9.03
CA LEU A 243 9.56 -10.38 9.26
C LEU A 243 9.53 -11.24 7.99
N CYS A 244 8.42 -11.18 7.27
CA CYS A 244 8.20 -12.04 6.11
C CYS A 244 7.28 -11.35 5.10
N GLU A 245 7.57 -11.61 3.82
CA GLU A 245 6.70 -11.27 2.68
C GLU A 245 6.49 -12.54 1.86
N TYR A 246 5.25 -12.79 1.46
CA TYR A 246 4.92 -13.93 0.62
C TYR A 246 3.86 -13.59 -0.42
N LYS A 247 3.90 -14.30 -1.53
CA LYS A 247 2.90 -14.22 -2.59
C LYS A 247 2.34 -15.59 -2.87
N LEU A 248 1.02 -15.70 -2.77
CA LEU A 248 0.29 -16.93 -3.08
C LEU A 248 -0.55 -16.73 -4.33
N LYS A 249 -0.47 -17.67 -5.24
CA LYS A 249 -1.37 -17.74 -6.39
C LYS A 249 -2.57 -18.60 -6.02
N ARG A 250 -3.76 -18.03 -6.11
CA ARG A 250 -4.99 -18.78 -5.94
C ARG A 250 -5.40 -19.46 -7.25
N HIS A 251 -6.15 -20.55 -7.15
CA HIS A 251 -6.69 -21.20 -8.32
C HIS A 251 -7.70 -20.28 -9.04
N VAL A 252 -7.74 -20.37 -10.37
CA VAL A 252 -8.67 -19.54 -11.19
C VAL A 252 -10.15 -19.77 -10.80
N ARG A 253 -10.48 -20.95 -10.25
CA ARG A 253 -11.86 -21.28 -9.83
C ARG A 253 -12.16 -20.86 -8.39
N ASP A 254 -11.16 -20.45 -7.61
CA ASP A 254 -11.43 -20.01 -6.25
C ASP A 254 -12.17 -18.66 -6.29
N PRO A 255 -13.34 -18.57 -5.67
CA PRO A 255 -14.10 -17.33 -5.67
C PRO A 255 -13.34 -16.23 -4.91
N PRO A 256 -13.50 -14.97 -5.29
CA PRO A 256 -12.99 -13.87 -4.48
C PRO A 256 -13.73 -13.80 -3.14
N VAL A 257 -13.08 -13.24 -2.14
CA VAL A 257 -13.65 -13.09 -0.78
C VAL A 257 -14.95 -12.26 -0.82
N ILE A 258 -14.98 -11.25 -1.69
CA ILE A 258 -16.17 -10.49 -2.04
C ILE A 258 -16.37 -10.61 -3.55
N LYS A 259 -17.51 -11.14 -3.96
CA LYS A 259 -17.80 -11.43 -5.36
C LYS A 259 -18.84 -10.46 -5.89
N LEU A 260 -18.54 -9.84 -7.03
CA LEU A 260 -19.54 -9.16 -7.85
C LEU A 260 -20.37 -10.20 -8.58
N VAL A 261 -21.64 -10.28 -8.25
CA VAL A 261 -22.60 -11.24 -8.86
C VAL A 261 -23.24 -10.67 -10.10
N LYS A 262 -23.66 -9.40 -9.99
CA LYS A 262 -24.41 -8.74 -11.03
C LYS A 262 -24.03 -7.28 -11.15
N PHE A 263 -23.87 -6.82 -12.37
CA PHE A 263 -23.75 -5.41 -12.71
C PHE A 263 -24.52 -5.16 -13.99
N ASP A 264 -25.65 -4.46 -13.88
CA ASP A 264 -26.54 -4.17 -15.01
C ASP A 264 -26.77 -2.67 -15.14
N VAL A 265 -26.76 -2.21 -16.37
CA VAL A 265 -27.17 -0.87 -16.77
C VAL A 265 -28.35 -1.02 -17.73
N LYS A 266 -29.53 -0.54 -17.34
CA LYS A 266 -30.76 -0.66 -18.14
C LYS A 266 -31.35 0.69 -18.42
N LYS A 267 -31.63 1.00 -19.69
CA LYS A 267 -32.42 2.15 -20.12
C LYS A 267 -33.89 1.80 -20.09
N GLU A 268 -34.71 2.61 -19.44
CA GLU A 268 -36.15 2.56 -19.48
C GLU A 268 -36.70 3.75 -20.30
N GLU A 269 -37.40 3.46 -21.41
CA GLU A 269 -37.90 4.45 -22.39
C GLU A 269 -39.38 4.82 -22.17
N LYS A 270 -39.90 4.70 -20.95
CA LYS A 270 -41.28 5.13 -20.64
C LYS A 270 -41.39 6.65 -20.70
N LYS A 271 -42.61 7.21 -20.45
CA LYS A 271 -42.92 8.67 -20.42
C LYS A 271 -41.88 9.59 -19.77
N ARG A 272 -40.96 9.02 -19.00
CA ARG A 272 -39.80 9.69 -18.37
C ARG A 272 -38.60 8.78 -18.52
N PRO A 273 -37.75 9.02 -19.53
CA PRO A 273 -36.63 8.13 -19.78
C PRO A 273 -35.63 8.19 -18.63
N LYS A 274 -35.12 7.05 -18.23
CA LYS A 274 -34.18 6.91 -17.12
C LYS A 274 -33.22 5.74 -17.31
N ILE A 275 -32.08 5.81 -16.66
CA ILE A 275 -31.14 4.72 -16.53
C ILE A 275 -31.21 4.17 -15.12
N LEU A 276 -31.26 2.85 -15.05
CA LEU A 276 -31.15 2.09 -13.81
C LEU A 276 -29.81 1.36 -13.81
N ILE A 277 -29.00 1.65 -12.81
CA ILE A 277 -27.75 0.95 -12.53
C ILE A 277 -28.01 0.06 -11.33
N SER A 278 -27.76 -1.24 -11.46
CA SER A 278 -27.86 -2.18 -10.36
C SER A 278 -26.56 -2.94 -10.17
N LEU A 279 -26.14 -3.09 -8.93
CA LEU A 279 -24.96 -3.85 -8.55
C LEU A 279 -25.31 -4.77 -7.39
N THR A 280 -24.91 -6.03 -7.49
CA THR A 280 -25.15 -7.05 -6.46
C THR A 280 -23.84 -7.75 -6.13
N ILE A 281 -23.54 -7.87 -4.84
CA ILE A 281 -22.37 -8.54 -4.31
C ILE A 281 -22.76 -9.67 -3.38
N THR A 282 -21.86 -10.64 -3.23
CA THR A 282 -21.94 -11.70 -2.22
C THR A 282 -20.62 -11.83 -1.49
N THR A 283 -20.65 -12.35 -0.27
CA THR A 283 -19.46 -12.61 0.56
C THR A 283 -19.16 -14.11 0.61
N ASP A 284 -17.88 -14.47 0.49
CA ASP A 284 -17.37 -15.84 0.57
C ASP A 284 -16.30 -15.98 1.66
N PHE A 285 -16.66 -15.61 2.90
CA PHE A 285 -15.85 -15.83 4.08
C PHE A 285 -16.74 -16.27 5.25
N LYS A 286 -16.11 -16.73 6.33
CA LYS A 286 -16.84 -17.32 7.47
C LYS A 286 -17.81 -16.34 8.12
N SER A 287 -19.00 -16.82 8.48
CA SER A 287 -20.09 -16.03 9.09
C SER A 287 -19.75 -15.39 10.43
N GLN A 288 -18.72 -15.89 11.12
CA GLN A 288 -18.20 -15.29 12.35
C GLN A 288 -17.38 -14.02 12.13
N ASN A 289 -16.91 -13.78 10.90
CA ASN A 289 -16.16 -12.60 10.52
C ASN A 289 -17.09 -11.58 9.86
N SER A 290 -16.72 -10.31 9.96
CA SER A 290 -17.39 -9.20 9.28
C SER A 290 -16.37 -8.24 8.71
N THR A 291 -16.73 -7.52 7.65
CA THR A 291 -15.92 -6.41 7.16
C THR A 291 -15.96 -5.27 8.18
N SER A 292 -14.86 -4.56 8.37
CA SER A 292 -14.84 -3.28 9.10
C SER A 292 -15.08 -2.12 8.12
N VAL A 293 -14.58 -2.25 6.91
CA VAL A 293 -14.76 -1.30 5.79
C VAL A 293 -15.11 -2.12 4.55
N LEU A 294 -16.04 -1.61 3.76
CA LEU A 294 -16.30 -2.07 2.39
C LEU A 294 -16.82 -0.90 1.59
N ASN A 295 -16.02 -0.46 0.64
CA ASN A 295 -16.30 0.64 -0.28
C ASN A 295 -16.23 0.13 -1.71
N ILE A 296 -17.26 0.39 -2.49
CA ILE A 296 -17.33 0.01 -3.90
C ILE A 296 -17.39 1.26 -4.74
N ARG A 297 -16.40 1.43 -5.62
CA ARG A 297 -16.28 2.56 -6.53
C ARG A 297 -16.71 2.13 -7.93
N ILE A 298 -17.71 2.80 -8.47
CA ILE A 298 -18.28 2.52 -9.79
C ILE A 298 -18.06 3.74 -10.66
N PRO A 299 -17.16 3.69 -11.64
CA PRO A 299 -16.96 4.80 -12.58
C PRO A 299 -18.14 4.92 -13.54
N LEU A 300 -18.69 6.12 -13.66
CA LEU A 300 -19.84 6.42 -14.50
C LEU A 300 -19.45 7.07 -15.84
N THR A 301 -18.20 7.43 -16.04
CA THR A 301 -17.70 8.16 -17.20
C THR A 301 -18.15 7.53 -18.53
N LYS A 302 -18.07 6.19 -18.65
CA LYS A 302 -18.51 5.48 -19.84
C LYS A 302 -20.03 5.55 -20.02
N ILE A 303 -20.79 5.41 -18.93
CA ILE A 303 -22.24 5.48 -18.94
C ILE A 303 -22.68 6.91 -19.32
N PHE A 304 -22.01 7.93 -18.77
CA PHE A 304 -22.30 9.33 -19.09
C PHE A 304 -21.93 9.70 -20.52
N SER A 305 -20.96 9.04 -21.14
CA SER A 305 -20.62 9.24 -22.54
C SER A 305 -21.61 8.55 -23.50
N GLU A 306 -22.24 7.46 -23.08
CA GLU A 306 -23.20 6.72 -23.89
C GLU A 306 -24.62 7.29 -23.79
N TYR A 307 -24.96 7.92 -22.66
CA TYR A 307 -26.32 8.38 -22.36
C TYR A 307 -26.33 9.83 -21.93
N GLN A 308 -27.30 10.60 -22.42
CA GLN A 308 -27.49 12.01 -22.06
C GLN A 308 -28.23 12.10 -20.71
N ILE A 309 -27.50 12.26 -19.64
CA ILE A 309 -28.05 12.29 -18.29
C ILE A 309 -28.41 13.72 -17.89
N ASP A 310 -29.62 13.89 -17.36
CA ASP A 310 -30.12 15.17 -16.81
C ASP A 310 -29.59 15.34 -15.37
N LEU A 311 -28.40 15.94 -15.25
CA LEU A 311 -27.76 16.22 -13.95
C LEU A 311 -28.47 17.32 -13.15
N ALA A 312 -29.39 18.09 -13.76
CA ALA A 312 -30.20 19.06 -13.03
C ALA A 312 -31.23 18.37 -12.10
N LYS A 313 -31.55 17.10 -12.35
CA LYS A 313 -32.44 16.32 -11.52
C LYS A 313 -31.63 15.38 -10.63
N PRO A 314 -31.83 15.43 -9.30
CA PRO A 314 -31.05 14.61 -8.36
C PRO A 314 -31.28 13.12 -8.64
N PRO A 315 -30.21 12.29 -8.65
CA PRO A 315 -30.33 10.86 -8.78
C PRO A 315 -31.02 10.26 -7.55
N ARG A 316 -31.63 9.09 -7.72
CA ARG A 316 -32.25 8.33 -6.64
C ARG A 316 -31.45 7.08 -6.36
N PHE A 317 -31.19 6.84 -5.09
CA PHE A 317 -30.44 5.68 -4.61
C PHE A 317 -31.30 4.81 -3.74
N LYS A 318 -31.09 3.50 -3.86
CA LYS A 318 -31.65 2.49 -2.96
C LYS A 318 -30.57 1.44 -2.74
N CYS A 319 -30.25 1.12 -1.51
CA CYS A 319 -29.34 0.06 -1.15
C CYS A 319 -29.91 -0.75 0.02
N ASP A 320 -29.53 -2.01 0.09
CA ASP A 320 -29.93 -2.89 1.18
C ASP A 320 -29.17 -2.56 2.48
N GLN A 321 -27.92 -2.09 2.32
CA GLN A 321 -27.06 -1.72 3.43
C GLN A 321 -26.11 -0.58 3.04
N GLY A 322 -25.79 0.26 4.01
CA GLY A 322 -24.85 1.37 3.83
C GLY A 322 -25.46 2.58 3.15
N ASN A 323 -24.63 3.38 2.54
CA ASN A 323 -24.98 4.62 1.85
C ASN A 323 -24.39 4.65 0.44
N VAL A 324 -25.09 5.29 -0.47
CA VAL A 324 -24.61 5.54 -1.84
C VAL A 324 -24.39 7.03 -2.02
N LEU A 325 -23.20 7.40 -2.42
CA LEU A 325 -22.77 8.78 -2.67
C LEU A 325 -22.44 8.94 -4.15
N PHE A 326 -22.87 10.05 -4.72
CA PHE A 326 -22.52 10.42 -6.08
C PHE A 326 -21.58 11.61 -6.07
N ASN A 327 -20.38 11.43 -6.61
CA ASN A 327 -19.40 12.47 -6.81
C ASN A 327 -19.45 12.94 -8.26
N LEU A 328 -20.01 14.12 -8.48
CA LEU A 328 -20.16 14.73 -9.81
C LEU A 328 -18.80 15.11 -10.43
N THR A 329 -17.84 15.54 -9.59
CA THR A 329 -16.53 16.00 -10.07
C THR A 329 -15.71 14.85 -10.69
N ASP A 330 -15.85 13.66 -10.12
CA ASP A 330 -15.08 12.49 -10.54
C ASP A 330 -15.88 11.52 -11.40
N ASP A 331 -17.14 11.80 -11.72
CA ASP A 331 -18.09 10.90 -12.37
C ASP A 331 -18.10 9.52 -11.68
N LEU A 332 -18.13 9.52 -10.36
CA LEU A 332 -17.95 8.34 -9.54
C LEU A 332 -19.17 8.11 -8.63
N LEU A 333 -19.66 6.89 -8.63
CA LEU A 333 -20.61 6.43 -7.65
C LEU A 333 -19.86 5.61 -6.59
N LEU A 334 -19.97 6.03 -5.34
CA LEU A 334 -19.37 5.36 -4.20
C LEU A 334 -20.48 4.70 -3.37
N TRP A 335 -20.44 3.39 -3.26
CA TRP A 335 -21.29 2.66 -2.34
C TRP A 335 -20.48 2.27 -1.10
N GLU A 336 -20.74 2.96 0.01
CA GLU A 336 -20.17 2.69 1.33
C GLU A 336 -21.05 1.65 2.03
N VAL A 337 -20.70 0.38 1.86
CA VAL A 337 -21.47 -0.73 2.42
C VAL A 337 -21.27 -0.85 3.92
N GLY A 338 -20.03 -0.57 4.37
CA GLY A 338 -19.65 -0.67 5.77
C GLY A 338 -19.42 -2.10 6.24
N SER A 339 -20.03 -2.45 7.37
CA SER A 339 -19.83 -3.77 7.99
C SER A 339 -20.87 -4.78 7.53
N ILE A 340 -20.43 -5.79 6.79
CA ILE A 340 -21.25 -6.95 6.41
C ILE A 340 -20.65 -8.23 6.98
N LYS A 341 -21.50 -9.14 7.40
CA LYS A 341 -21.10 -10.47 7.89
C LYS A 341 -20.77 -11.38 6.72
N GLY A 342 -19.79 -12.26 6.92
CA GLY A 342 -19.59 -13.38 6.03
C GLY A 342 -20.81 -14.32 6.06
N GLY A 343 -21.02 -14.99 4.97
CA GLY A 343 -22.10 -15.96 4.84
C GLY A 343 -21.84 -16.88 3.66
N HIS A 344 -22.56 -17.98 3.62
CA HIS A 344 -22.59 -18.76 2.38
C HIS A 344 -23.20 -17.89 1.28
N ALA A 345 -22.80 -18.14 0.04
CA ALA A 345 -23.13 -17.43 -1.22
C ALA A 345 -24.63 -17.05 -1.46
N GLN A 346 -25.48 -17.18 -0.45
CA GLN A 346 -26.91 -16.91 -0.50
C GLN A 346 -27.30 -15.52 0.03
N THR A 347 -26.39 -14.82 0.73
CA THR A 347 -26.69 -13.46 1.20
C THR A 347 -26.24 -12.46 0.16
N GLU A 348 -27.16 -12.00 -0.67
CA GLU A 348 -26.91 -10.97 -1.66
C GLU A 348 -27.14 -9.59 -1.05
N HIS A 349 -26.22 -8.68 -1.30
CA HIS A 349 -26.39 -7.26 -1.00
C HIS A 349 -26.46 -6.49 -2.31
N SER A 350 -27.47 -5.65 -2.44
CA SER A 350 -27.74 -4.96 -3.69
C SER A 350 -27.86 -3.46 -3.51
N MET A 351 -27.39 -2.74 -4.52
CA MET A 351 -27.65 -1.32 -4.66
C MET A 351 -28.27 -1.02 -6.02
N TYR A 352 -29.11 0.01 -6.04
CA TYR A 352 -29.78 0.52 -7.21
C TYR A 352 -29.61 2.02 -7.27
N CYS A 353 -29.30 2.52 -8.46
CA CYS A 353 -29.21 3.94 -8.73
C CYS A 353 -30.06 4.28 -9.96
N GLU A 354 -30.84 5.34 -9.89
CA GLU A 354 -31.68 5.84 -10.96
C GLU A 354 -31.22 7.24 -11.35
N PHE A 355 -30.77 7.40 -12.60
CA PHE A 355 -30.52 8.70 -13.21
C PHE A 355 -31.59 8.99 -14.26
N ARG A 356 -32.07 10.24 -14.32
CA ARG A 356 -32.96 10.69 -15.37
C ARG A 356 -32.19 11.05 -16.63
N LEU A 357 -32.78 10.76 -17.77
CA LEU A 357 -32.25 11.17 -19.07
C LEU A 357 -33.02 12.43 -19.55
N TYR A 358 -32.35 13.22 -20.36
CA TYR A 358 -33.04 14.26 -21.11
C TYR A 358 -34.06 13.60 -22.07
N ASP A 359 -35.24 14.21 -22.18
CA ASP A 359 -36.15 13.90 -23.25
C ASP A 359 -35.56 14.50 -24.55
N GLU A 360 -35.52 13.73 -25.63
CA GLU A 360 -34.87 14.17 -26.87
C GLU A 360 -35.48 15.47 -27.43
N GLU A 361 -36.80 15.67 -27.23
CA GLU A 361 -37.43 16.89 -27.62
C GLU A 361 -37.11 18.09 -26.73
N GLU A 362 -37.04 17.87 -25.43
CA GLU A 362 -36.65 18.87 -24.43
C GLU A 362 -35.18 19.28 -24.57
N TYR A 363 -34.31 18.32 -24.85
CA TYR A 363 -32.89 18.56 -25.11
C TYR A 363 -32.66 19.37 -26.39
N LYS A 364 -33.37 19.04 -27.47
CA LYS A 364 -33.30 19.81 -28.72
C LYS A 364 -33.78 21.26 -28.52
N LYS A 365 -34.86 21.47 -27.76
CA LYS A 365 -35.35 22.84 -27.42
C LYS A 365 -34.34 23.63 -26.62
N GLN A 366 -33.74 23.03 -25.58
CA GLN A 366 -32.70 23.71 -24.78
C GLN A 366 -31.45 24.02 -25.59
N LEU A 367 -31.06 23.15 -26.52
CA LEU A 367 -29.95 23.39 -27.44
C LEU A 367 -30.24 24.52 -28.43
N GLU A 368 -31.47 24.64 -28.90
CA GLU A 368 -31.92 25.73 -29.74
C GLU A 368 -32.04 27.08 -28.97
N GLU A 369 -32.54 27.04 -27.74
CA GLU A 369 -32.58 28.18 -26.83
C GLU A 369 -31.18 28.70 -26.48
N LEU A 370 -30.23 27.79 -26.19
CA LEU A 370 -28.83 28.14 -25.94
C LEU A 370 -28.14 28.72 -27.20
N LYS A 371 -28.45 28.18 -28.38
CA LYS A 371 -27.93 28.74 -29.65
C LYS A 371 -28.49 30.11 -29.97
N ASN A 372 -29.74 30.35 -29.58
CA ASN A 372 -30.42 31.63 -29.81
C ASN A 372 -30.10 32.68 -28.75
N SER A 373 -29.65 32.31 -27.55
CA SER A 373 -29.28 33.21 -26.44
C SER A 373 -27.82 33.65 -26.46
N MET A 374 -26.98 33.05 -27.33
CA MET A 374 -25.62 33.53 -27.49
C MET A 374 -25.59 34.76 -28.40
N ASP A 375 -25.39 35.92 -27.80
CA ASP A 375 -24.91 37.11 -28.50
C ASP A 375 -23.64 36.77 -29.31
N PRO A 376 -23.47 37.36 -30.52
CA PRO A 376 -22.34 36.98 -31.36
C PRO A 376 -21.02 37.19 -30.61
N PRO A 377 -20.15 36.17 -30.55
CA PRO A 377 -18.92 36.28 -29.78
C PRO A 377 -18.03 37.37 -30.34
N PRO A 378 -17.35 38.16 -29.49
CA PRO A 378 -16.35 39.11 -29.95
C PRO A 378 -15.27 38.38 -30.72
N LEU A 379 -14.94 38.91 -31.89
CA LEU A 379 -13.93 38.42 -32.84
C LEU A 379 -12.56 38.23 -32.18
N ARG A 380 -12.37 37.06 -31.52
CA ARG A 380 -11.04 36.50 -31.24
C ARG A 380 -11.11 35.03 -31.54
N GLN A 381 -10.38 34.65 -32.59
CA GLN A 381 -10.11 33.25 -32.98
C GLN A 381 -9.28 32.56 -31.88
N GLY A 382 -9.94 32.02 -30.88
CA GLY A 382 -9.38 30.99 -30.00
C GLY A 382 -10.12 29.67 -30.24
N PRO A 383 -9.52 28.54 -29.97
CA PRO A 383 -10.19 27.23 -30.06
C PRO A 383 -11.49 27.31 -29.26
N LYS A 384 -12.60 26.84 -29.88
CA LYS A 384 -13.94 26.91 -29.26
C LYS A 384 -13.85 26.25 -27.88
N LEU A 385 -14.42 26.92 -26.88
CA LEU A 385 -14.42 26.45 -25.48
C LEU A 385 -14.89 24.98 -25.37
N GLU A 386 -15.83 24.59 -26.24
CA GLU A 386 -16.32 23.20 -26.36
C GLU A 386 -15.25 22.21 -26.83
N GLU A 387 -14.32 22.61 -27.72
CA GLU A 387 -13.23 21.73 -28.15
C GLU A 387 -12.16 21.62 -27.07
N LEU A 388 -11.92 22.69 -26.32
CA LEU A 388 -11.05 22.66 -25.14
C LEU A 388 -11.67 21.83 -24.02
N TYR A 389 -12.96 21.96 -23.73
CA TYR A 389 -13.65 21.11 -22.76
C TYR A 389 -13.66 19.64 -23.20
N LYS A 390 -13.89 19.33 -24.47
CA LYS A 390 -13.77 17.96 -24.99
C LYS A 390 -12.36 17.44 -24.89
N GLN A 391 -11.34 18.20 -25.25
CA GLN A 391 -9.93 17.77 -25.16
C GLN A 391 -9.47 17.58 -23.71
N VAL A 392 -9.88 18.44 -22.78
CA VAL A 392 -9.58 18.30 -21.36
C VAL A 392 -10.29 17.07 -20.80
N HIS A 393 -11.58 16.90 -21.07
CA HIS A 393 -12.32 15.72 -20.63
C HIS A 393 -11.86 14.41 -21.31
N GLU A 394 -11.51 14.42 -22.57
CA GLU A 394 -10.96 13.25 -23.25
C GLU A 394 -9.57 12.84 -22.71
N ASN A 395 -8.73 13.80 -22.37
CA ASN A 395 -7.42 13.54 -21.79
C ASN A 395 -7.49 13.10 -20.30
N GLU A 396 -8.38 13.70 -19.53
CA GLU A 396 -8.63 13.28 -18.15
C GLU A 396 -9.33 11.90 -18.10
N ASN A 397 -10.25 11.62 -19.00
CA ASN A 397 -10.98 10.36 -19.08
C ASN A 397 -10.11 9.18 -19.53
N LYS A 398 -9.06 9.43 -20.33
CA LYS A 398 -8.09 8.37 -20.70
C LYS A 398 -7.30 7.85 -19.51
N ASN A 399 -7.13 8.64 -18.48
CA ASN A 399 -6.35 8.30 -17.28
C ASN A 399 -7.22 7.80 -16.10
N ARG A 400 -8.54 7.89 -16.18
CA ARG A 400 -9.44 7.42 -15.13
C ARG A 400 -9.68 5.91 -15.27
N SER A 401 -9.59 5.20 -14.15
CA SER A 401 -9.92 3.77 -14.13
C SER A 401 -11.40 3.57 -14.46
N GLN A 402 -11.67 2.79 -15.49
CA GLN A 402 -13.03 2.40 -15.87
C GLN A 402 -13.48 1.08 -15.19
N LEU A 403 -12.73 0.63 -14.20
CA LEU A 403 -12.99 -0.61 -13.49
C LEU A 403 -13.81 -0.33 -12.22
N VAL A 404 -14.82 -1.17 -12.00
CA VAL A 404 -15.44 -1.25 -10.68
C VAL A 404 -14.37 -1.76 -9.71
N SER A 405 -14.07 -0.99 -8.68
CA SER A 405 -13.10 -1.34 -7.66
C SER A 405 -13.76 -1.51 -6.31
N MET A 406 -13.28 -2.48 -5.56
CA MET A 406 -13.72 -2.77 -4.21
C MET A 406 -12.53 -2.61 -3.28
N GLU A 407 -12.71 -1.84 -2.22
CA GLU A 407 -11.77 -1.66 -1.13
C GLU A 407 -12.43 -2.16 0.14
N PHE A 408 -11.82 -3.12 0.81
CA PHE A 408 -12.42 -3.73 1.99
C PHE A 408 -11.37 -4.09 3.02
N GLU A 409 -11.82 -4.27 4.25
CA GLU A 409 -11.00 -4.76 5.35
C GLU A 409 -11.79 -5.78 6.16
N ILE A 410 -11.19 -6.95 6.42
CA ILE A 410 -11.76 -8.00 7.26
C ILE A 410 -10.78 -8.26 8.42
N PRO A 411 -11.08 -7.79 9.63
CA PRO A 411 -10.26 -8.05 10.81
C PRO A 411 -10.36 -9.52 11.25
N TYR A 412 -9.31 -10.00 11.89
CA TYR A 412 -9.19 -11.37 12.45
C TYR A 412 -9.33 -12.49 11.41
N TYR A 413 -9.05 -12.18 10.15
CA TYR A 413 -9.21 -13.11 9.04
C TYR A 413 -7.97 -13.12 8.15
N THR A 414 -7.61 -14.30 7.66
CA THR A 414 -6.61 -14.52 6.60
C THR A 414 -7.24 -15.31 5.47
N CYS A 415 -7.11 -14.82 4.25
CA CYS A 415 -7.64 -15.48 3.05
C CYS A 415 -6.91 -16.78 2.74
N SER A 416 -5.62 -16.87 3.05
CA SER A 416 -4.80 -18.08 2.89
C SER A 416 -5.08 -19.14 3.96
N GLY A 417 -5.74 -18.78 5.05
CA GLY A 417 -5.90 -19.62 6.23
C GLY A 417 -4.65 -19.73 7.09
N LEU A 418 -3.62 -18.91 6.82
CA LEU A 418 -2.42 -18.86 7.65
C LEU A 418 -2.77 -18.39 9.08
N LYS A 419 -2.28 -19.13 10.06
CA LYS A 419 -2.46 -18.79 11.48
C LYS A 419 -1.18 -19.02 12.24
N VAL A 420 -0.95 -18.21 13.25
CA VAL A 420 0.07 -18.43 14.26
C VAL A 420 -0.49 -19.44 15.27
N GLN A 421 0.15 -20.60 15.35
CA GLN A 421 -0.23 -21.67 16.27
C GLN A 421 0.31 -21.41 17.67
N TYR A 422 1.53 -20.92 17.75
CA TYR A 422 2.17 -20.48 18.99
C TYR A 422 3.22 -19.41 18.70
N LEU A 423 3.48 -18.61 19.69
CA LEU A 423 4.58 -17.65 19.73
C LEU A 423 5.29 -17.82 21.06
N LYS A 424 6.56 -18.21 21.02
CA LYS A 424 7.41 -18.42 22.20
C LYS A 424 8.53 -17.39 22.18
N ILE A 425 8.72 -16.72 23.33
CA ILE A 425 9.78 -15.76 23.55
C ILE A 425 10.67 -16.32 24.64
N GLU A 426 11.95 -16.51 24.35
CA GLU A 426 12.96 -17.04 25.27
C GLU A 426 14.06 -16.01 25.42
N GLU A 427 14.37 -15.64 26.66
CA GLU A 427 15.51 -14.78 27.01
C GLU A 427 16.28 -15.44 28.14
N ASP A 428 17.53 -15.77 27.88
CA ASP A 428 18.34 -16.59 28.79
C ASP A 428 18.91 -15.80 29.97
N GLN A 429 19.11 -14.47 29.79
CA GLN A 429 19.80 -13.63 30.77
C GLN A 429 18.87 -12.78 31.64
N LEU A 430 17.71 -12.43 31.11
CA LEU A 430 16.75 -11.54 31.76
C LEU A 430 15.44 -12.28 31.97
N GLN A 431 15.07 -12.53 33.23
CA GLN A 431 13.76 -13.12 33.53
C GLN A 431 12.70 -12.02 33.57
N TYR A 432 11.91 -11.90 32.50
CA TYR A 432 10.79 -10.98 32.43
C TYR A 432 9.54 -11.66 31.85
N HIS A 433 8.39 -11.07 32.16
CA HIS A 433 7.14 -11.44 31.50
C HIS A 433 7.00 -10.69 30.20
N SER A 434 6.77 -11.40 29.10
CA SER A 434 6.53 -10.81 27.79
C SER A 434 5.05 -10.95 27.42
N PHE A 435 4.53 -9.94 26.72
CA PHE A 435 3.15 -9.89 26.27
C PHE A 435 3.11 -9.95 24.73
N PRO A 436 2.91 -11.14 24.14
CA PRO A 436 2.77 -11.27 22.71
C PRO A 436 1.33 -10.99 22.25
N TRP A 437 1.20 -10.20 21.20
CA TRP A 437 -0.05 -9.88 20.53
C TRP A 437 -0.02 -10.32 19.08
N VAL A 438 -1.04 -11.04 18.62
CA VAL A 438 -1.16 -11.47 17.23
C VAL A 438 -2.45 -10.91 16.65
N ARG A 439 -2.33 -10.22 15.52
CA ARG A 439 -3.47 -9.67 14.77
C ARG A 439 -3.46 -10.21 13.36
N TYR A 440 -4.64 -10.35 12.79
CA TYR A 440 -4.87 -10.76 11.42
C TYR A 440 -5.74 -9.74 10.72
N LYS A 441 -5.43 -9.47 9.44
CA LYS A 441 -6.19 -8.56 8.62
C LYS A 441 -6.13 -9.04 7.17
N THR A 442 -7.26 -8.99 6.45
CA THR A 442 -7.32 -9.15 4.99
C THR A 442 -7.90 -7.90 4.37
N GLU A 443 -7.26 -7.36 3.35
CA GLU A 443 -7.65 -6.16 2.61
C GLU A 443 -7.51 -6.34 1.09
#